data_f80def07c6cf1cfc6fefc863eae4ea29
#
_entry.id   f80def07c6cf1cfc6fefc863eae4ea29
#
_cell.length_a   1.000
_cell.length_b   1.000
_cell.length_c   1.000
_cell.angle_alpha   90.00
_cell.angle_beta   90.00
_cell.angle_gamma   90.00
#
_symmetry.space_group_name_H-M   'P 1'
#
loop_
_entity.id
_entity.type
_entity.pdbx_description
1 polymer ?
#
loop_
_entity_poly.entity_id
_entity_poly.type
_entity_poly.pdbx_seq_one_letter_code
_entity_poly.pdbx_strand_id
1 'polypeptide(L)'
;MKKLFLFVAMVATSTLFALDFARESELQNECDHNNGAACLELGAMYHVGDGVRQNFKRARELYAQSCSLGVAKGCANLGFMYENGHAGTNLAKAAELYEKACILGDANGCASLAILYENGKGVSEDLQKAVNYYDRACSAGDGASCAHLGLLYEQDGNYEYAAIYHQNGCDAGEAKECARLGWMYYYGQGVAQKEERAVKLLKRACELGDEIGCKNYELIKNSYSIE
;
A
#
# COMPACT_ATOMS: atom_id res chain seq x y z
N MET A 1 47.90 -10.89 -10.42
CA MET A 1 46.42 -10.80 -10.62
C MET A 1 45.66 -10.67 -9.31
N LYS A 2 45.88 -11.46 -8.26
CA LYS A 2 45.13 -11.34 -6.98
C LYS A 2 45.25 -9.98 -6.25
N LYS A 3 46.42 -9.30 -6.31
CA LYS A 3 46.60 -7.99 -5.65
C LYS A 3 45.87 -6.83 -6.35
N LEU A 4 45.65 -6.91 -7.67
CA LEU A 4 44.90 -5.89 -8.41
C LEU A 4 43.41 -5.97 -8.13
N PHE A 5 42.85 -7.18 -7.97
CA PHE A 5 41.45 -7.39 -7.58
C PHE A 5 41.11 -6.87 -6.16
N LEU A 6 42.02 -7.02 -5.22
CA LEU A 6 41.86 -6.49 -3.86
C LEU A 6 41.88 -4.94 -3.84
N PHE A 7 42.69 -4.29 -4.67
CA PHE A 7 42.78 -2.84 -4.74
C PHE A 7 41.53 -2.23 -5.39
N VAL A 8 40.98 -2.84 -6.44
CA VAL A 8 39.73 -2.39 -7.09
C VAL A 8 38.52 -2.57 -6.16
N ALA A 9 38.48 -3.67 -5.40
CA ALA A 9 37.39 -3.88 -4.40
C ALA A 9 37.47 -2.86 -3.26
N MET A 10 38.66 -2.53 -2.75
CA MET A 10 38.83 -1.52 -1.70
C MET A 10 38.46 -0.09 -2.15
N VAL A 11 38.77 0.27 -3.39
CA VAL A 11 38.43 1.59 -3.95
C VAL A 11 36.93 1.69 -4.20
N ALA A 12 36.27 0.62 -4.67
CA ALA A 12 34.82 0.59 -4.89
C ALA A 12 34.05 0.70 -3.58
N THR A 13 34.50 0.06 -2.50
CA THR A 13 33.83 0.15 -1.19
C THR A 13 34.01 1.53 -0.56
N SER A 14 35.16 2.17 -0.70
CA SER A 14 35.44 3.51 -0.17
C SER A 14 34.63 4.60 -0.89
N THR A 15 34.37 4.45 -2.20
CA THR A 15 33.55 5.38 -2.98
C THR A 15 32.05 5.23 -2.65
N LEU A 16 31.54 4.02 -2.43
CA LEU A 16 30.17 3.79 -1.98
C LEU A 16 29.92 4.43 -0.60
N PHE A 17 30.78 4.18 0.38
CA PHE A 17 30.69 4.81 1.69
C PHE A 17 30.73 6.34 1.65
N ALA A 18 31.54 6.91 0.77
CA ALA A 18 31.61 8.36 0.58
C ALA A 18 30.33 8.94 -0.03
N LEU A 19 29.68 8.22 -0.95
CA LEU A 19 28.42 8.61 -1.58
C LEU A 19 27.25 8.51 -0.57
N ASP A 20 27.20 7.45 0.23
CA ASP A 20 26.16 7.27 1.26
C ASP A 20 26.25 8.36 2.35
N PHE A 21 27.46 8.69 2.80
CA PHE A 21 27.68 9.77 3.76
C PHE A 21 27.31 11.15 3.19
N ALA A 22 27.61 11.40 1.90
CA ALA A 22 27.20 12.65 1.24
C ALA A 22 25.69 12.78 1.16
N ARG A 23 24.98 11.69 0.79
CA ARG A 23 23.49 11.65 0.75
C ARG A 23 22.87 11.87 2.13
N GLU A 24 23.38 11.19 3.15
CA GLU A 24 22.93 11.38 4.53
C GLU A 24 23.06 12.86 4.96
N SER A 25 24.23 13.47 4.71
CA SER A 25 24.50 14.86 5.08
C SER A 25 23.61 15.85 4.31
N GLU A 26 23.34 15.63 3.04
CA GLU A 26 22.45 16.45 2.22
C GLU A 26 21.02 16.37 2.72
N LEU A 27 20.48 15.17 2.90
CA LEU A 27 19.12 14.96 3.43
C LEU A 27 18.96 15.50 4.84
N GLN A 28 20.00 15.40 5.69
CA GLN A 28 19.97 16.01 7.02
C GLN A 28 19.86 17.52 6.93
N ASN A 29 20.67 18.16 6.10
CA ASN A 29 20.63 19.60 5.89
C ASN A 29 19.26 20.06 5.36
N GLU A 30 18.70 19.36 4.36
CA GLU A 30 17.37 19.69 3.84
C GLU A 30 16.27 19.51 4.89
N CYS A 31 16.32 18.42 5.66
CA CYS A 31 15.37 18.17 6.75
C CYS A 31 15.43 19.28 7.82
N ASP A 32 16.61 19.73 8.17
CA ASP A 32 16.82 20.84 9.13
C ASP A 32 16.27 22.17 8.61
N HIS A 33 16.16 22.31 7.28
CA HIS A 33 15.50 23.44 6.62
C HIS A 33 13.99 23.20 6.31
N ASN A 34 13.37 22.27 7.07
CA ASN A 34 11.93 21.94 6.99
C ASN A 34 11.49 21.30 5.66
N ASN A 35 12.39 20.64 4.93
CA ASN A 35 11.99 19.75 3.84
C ASN A 35 11.47 18.43 4.42
N GLY A 36 10.13 18.31 4.55
CA GLY A 36 9.48 17.14 5.11
C GLY A 36 9.72 15.86 4.32
N ALA A 37 9.94 15.96 2.99
CA ALA A 37 10.27 14.81 2.14
C ALA A 37 11.68 14.31 2.42
N ALA A 38 12.65 15.20 2.63
CA ALA A 38 14.01 14.84 3.03
C ALA A 38 14.04 14.16 4.42
N CYS A 39 13.23 14.66 5.35
CA CYS A 39 13.06 14.01 6.67
C CYS A 39 12.49 12.59 6.52
N LEU A 40 11.52 12.40 5.62
CA LEU A 40 10.94 11.08 5.33
C LEU A 40 11.99 10.12 4.78
N GLU A 41 12.74 10.55 3.78
CA GLU A 41 13.77 9.74 3.12
C GLU A 41 14.88 9.36 4.08
N LEU A 42 15.42 10.33 4.82
CA LEU A 42 16.44 10.08 5.82
C LEU A 42 15.93 9.16 6.96
N GLY A 43 14.66 9.33 7.36
CA GLY A 43 14.00 8.45 8.31
C GLY A 43 13.93 7.00 7.80
N ALA A 44 13.64 6.80 6.51
CA ALA A 44 13.63 5.49 5.89
C ALA A 44 15.04 4.86 5.83
N MET A 45 16.07 5.64 5.51
CA MET A 45 17.46 5.17 5.54
C MET A 45 17.84 4.62 6.92
N TYR A 46 17.53 5.37 8.00
CA TYR A 46 17.80 4.90 9.35
C TYR A 46 16.90 3.74 9.80
N HIS A 47 15.68 3.65 9.28
CA HIS A 47 14.77 2.55 9.60
C HIS A 47 15.25 1.21 9.05
N VAL A 48 15.71 1.19 7.81
CA VAL A 48 16.16 -0.06 7.14
C VAL A 48 17.66 -0.28 7.24
N GLY A 49 18.46 0.77 7.47
CA GLY A 49 19.92 0.73 7.47
C GLY A 49 20.52 0.86 6.07
N ASP A 50 19.86 1.62 5.18
CA ASP A 50 20.33 1.85 3.82
C ASP A 50 21.36 2.99 3.78
N GLY A 51 22.62 2.67 3.47
CA GLY A 51 23.75 3.60 3.47
C GLY A 51 24.14 4.13 4.86
N VAL A 52 23.40 3.83 5.91
CA VAL A 52 23.65 4.22 7.30
C VAL A 52 23.44 3.04 8.24
N ARG A 53 24.02 3.11 9.44
CA ARG A 53 23.70 2.10 10.47
C ARG A 53 22.25 2.25 10.91
N GLN A 54 21.49 1.15 10.87
CA GLN A 54 20.10 1.12 11.36
C GLN A 54 19.96 1.74 12.75
N ASN A 55 18.98 2.64 12.88
CA ASN A 55 18.70 3.35 14.13
C ASN A 55 17.22 3.74 14.23
N PHE A 56 16.42 2.90 14.86
CA PHE A 56 14.97 3.14 15.02
C PHE A 56 14.65 4.41 15.82
N LYS A 57 15.49 4.80 16.78
CA LYS A 57 15.30 6.05 17.51
C LYS A 57 15.40 7.25 16.57
N ARG A 58 16.44 7.28 15.75
CA ARG A 58 16.64 8.36 14.78
C ARG A 58 15.56 8.36 13.70
N ALA A 59 15.18 7.19 13.17
CA ALA A 59 14.08 7.04 12.22
C ALA A 59 12.77 7.62 12.78
N ARG A 60 12.44 7.32 14.04
CA ARG A 60 11.25 7.85 14.72
C ARG A 60 11.26 9.38 14.79
N GLU A 61 12.38 9.98 15.16
CA GLU A 61 12.52 11.44 15.26
C GLU A 61 12.30 12.10 13.91
N LEU A 62 12.90 11.55 12.84
CA LEU A 62 12.79 12.04 11.49
C LEU A 62 11.37 11.86 10.89
N TYR A 63 10.73 10.72 11.12
CA TYR A 63 9.35 10.52 10.72
C TYR A 63 8.39 11.45 11.49
N ALA A 64 8.66 11.72 12.77
CA ALA A 64 7.87 12.69 13.55
C ALA A 64 8.01 14.11 12.98
N GLN A 65 9.21 14.51 12.60
CA GLN A 65 9.46 15.79 11.95
C GLN A 65 8.76 15.86 10.59
N SER A 66 8.91 14.83 9.75
CA SER A 66 8.22 14.70 8.45
C SER A 66 6.69 14.80 8.60
N CYS A 67 6.12 14.09 9.58
CA CYS A 67 4.69 14.15 9.91
C CYS A 67 4.24 15.54 10.38
N SER A 68 5.06 16.22 11.19
CA SER A 68 4.76 17.59 11.65
C SER A 68 4.74 18.59 10.51
N LEU A 69 5.56 18.37 9.49
CA LEU A 69 5.63 19.15 8.25
C LEU A 69 4.56 18.78 7.23
N GLY A 70 3.59 17.93 7.61
CA GLY A 70 2.44 17.60 6.77
C GLY A 70 2.67 16.52 5.71
N VAL A 71 3.78 15.78 5.79
CA VAL A 71 4.03 14.65 4.88
C VAL A 71 3.27 13.41 5.38
N ALA A 72 2.24 13.02 4.64
CA ALA A 72 1.34 11.94 5.01
C ALA A 72 2.07 10.61 5.30
N LYS A 73 3.00 10.21 4.42
CA LYS A 73 3.83 9.01 4.61
C LYS A 73 4.70 9.07 5.86
N GLY A 74 5.15 10.25 6.30
CA GLY A 74 5.88 10.43 7.55
C GLY A 74 5.01 10.06 8.76
N CYS A 75 3.73 10.46 8.74
CA CYS A 75 2.77 10.08 9.78
C CYS A 75 2.48 8.57 9.74
N ALA A 76 2.25 7.99 8.55
CA ALA A 76 1.99 6.56 8.39
C ALA A 76 3.17 5.71 8.88
N ASN A 77 4.41 6.06 8.49
CA ASN A 77 5.62 5.36 8.93
C ASN A 77 5.85 5.47 10.45
N LEU A 78 5.56 6.63 11.03
CA LEU A 78 5.63 6.80 12.48
C LEU A 78 4.57 5.93 13.19
N GLY A 79 3.34 5.87 12.65
CA GLY A 79 2.28 5.00 13.14
C GLY A 79 2.71 3.54 13.12
N PHE A 80 3.27 3.07 12.01
CA PHE A 80 3.82 1.73 11.85
C PHE A 80 4.91 1.40 12.88
N MET A 81 5.78 2.36 13.21
CA MET A 81 6.81 2.15 14.24
C MET A 81 6.21 1.97 15.64
N TYR A 82 5.11 2.67 15.96
CA TYR A 82 4.39 2.49 17.23
C TYR A 82 3.57 1.19 17.25
N GLU A 83 3.02 0.77 16.14
CA GLU A 83 2.30 -0.50 16.02
C GLU A 83 3.23 -1.70 16.21
N ASN A 84 4.40 -1.69 15.58
CA ASN A 84 5.33 -2.82 15.54
C ASN A 84 6.41 -2.78 16.66
N GLY A 85 6.34 -1.85 17.58
CA GLY A 85 7.22 -1.78 18.73
C GLY A 85 8.61 -1.17 18.47
N HIS A 86 8.92 -0.72 17.24
CA HIS A 86 10.20 -0.06 16.94
C HIS A 86 10.36 1.30 17.63
N ALA A 87 9.26 1.86 18.13
CA ALA A 87 9.21 3.09 18.92
C ALA A 87 8.72 2.86 20.36
N GLY A 88 8.61 1.59 20.78
CA GLY A 88 7.79 1.16 21.92
C GLY A 88 6.32 1.01 21.48
N THR A 89 5.72 -0.17 21.72
CA THR A 89 4.35 -0.46 21.28
C THR A 89 3.34 0.50 21.92
N ASN A 90 2.60 1.22 21.09
CA ASN A 90 1.51 2.09 21.51
C ASN A 90 0.47 2.17 20.38
N LEU A 91 -0.50 1.26 20.41
CA LEU A 91 -1.51 1.15 19.37
C LEU A 91 -2.46 2.34 19.31
N ALA A 92 -2.76 2.99 20.44
CA ALA A 92 -3.56 4.22 20.44
C ALA A 92 -2.84 5.35 19.71
N LYS A 93 -1.53 5.48 19.94
CA LYS A 93 -0.71 6.46 19.22
C LYS A 93 -0.56 6.13 17.74
N ALA A 94 -0.47 4.85 17.39
CA ALA A 94 -0.48 4.40 16.00
C ALA A 94 -1.78 4.82 15.31
N ALA A 95 -2.95 4.60 15.95
CA ALA A 95 -4.26 4.99 15.43
C ALA A 95 -4.34 6.51 15.15
N GLU A 96 -3.90 7.37 16.09
CA GLU A 96 -3.87 8.83 15.91
C GLU A 96 -3.00 9.24 14.71
N LEU A 97 -1.86 8.58 14.53
CA LEU A 97 -0.93 8.87 13.44
C LEU A 97 -1.43 8.39 12.09
N TYR A 98 -2.06 7.22 12.04
CA TYR A 98 -2.72 6.71 10.85
C TYR A 98 -3.93 7.58 10.47
N GLU A 99 -4.71 8.08 11.44
CA GLU A 99 -5.78 9.03 11.18
C GLU A 99 -5.24 10.30 10.53
N LYS A 100 -4.16 10.86 11.09
CA LYS A 100 -3.51 12.03 10.50
C LYS A 100 -2.98 11.75 9.09
N ALA A 101 -2.36 10.60 8.85
CA ALA A 101 -1.91 10.18 7.52
C ALA A 101 -3.08 10.07 6.54
N CYS A 102 -4.17 9.44 6.97
CA CYS A 102 -5.40 9.29 6.19
C CYS A 102 -6.05 10.65 5.84
N ILE A 103 -6.09 11.60 6.78
CA ILE A 103 -6.58 12.96 6.52
C ILE A 103 -5.71 13.67 5.48
N LEU A 104 -4.41 13.42 5.48
CA LEU A 104 -3.45 13.96 4.52
C LEU A 104 -3.43 13.19 3.17
N GLY A 105 -4.30 12.19 3.00
CA GLY A 105 -4.49 11.47 1.74
C GLY A 105 -3.61 10.22 1.56
N ASP A 106 -2.97 9.71 2.63
CA ASP A 106 -2.22 8.45 2.55
C ASP A 106 -3.16 7.25 2.62
N ALA A 107 -3.24 6.49 1.53
CA ALA A 107 -4.09 5.32 1.44
C ALA A 107 -3.71 4.23 2.47
N ASN A 108 -2.40 4.01 2.69
CA ASN A 108 -1.93 3.04 3.68
C ASN A 108 -2.31 3.46 5.11
N GLY A 109 -2.25 4.75 5.42
CA GLY A 109 -2.73 5.29 6.71
C GLY A 109 -4.22 5.03 6.93
N CYS A 110 -5.05 5.23 5.88
CA CYS A 110 -6.47 4.91 5.94
C CYS A 110 -6.71 3.41 6.15
N ALA A 111 -6.05 2.56 5.35
CA ALA A 111 -6.17 1.10 5.45
C ALA A 111 -5.72 0.57 6.82
N SER A 112 -4.57 1.03 7.32
CA SER A 112 -4.08 0.64 8.64
C SER A 112 -5.03 1.04 9.76
N LEU A 113 -5.60 2.25 9.70
CA LEU A 113 -6.60 2.70 10.67
C LEU A 113 -7.88 1.86 10.61
N ALA A 114 -8.33 1.50 9.40
CA ALA A 114 -9.47 0.61 9.22
C ALA A 114 -9.25 -0.73 9.91
N ILE A 115 -8.07 -1.34 9.74
CA ILE A 115 -7.68 -2.60 10.40
C ILE A 115 -7.68 -2.45 11.93
N LEU A 116 -7.24 -1.32 12.47
CA LEU A 116 -7.26 -1.09 13.91
C LEU A 116 -8.69 -1.01 14.44
N TYR A 117 -9.62 -0.32 13.74
CA TYR A 117 -11.02 -0.26 14.12
C TYR A 117 -11.74 -1.60 13.95
N GLU A 118 -11.47 -2.36 12.90
CA GLU A 118 -12.04 -3.68 12.65
C GLU A 118 -11.71 -4.68 13.77
N ASN A 119 -10.48 -4.60 14.29
CA ASN A 119 -9.98 -5.53 15.29
C ASN A 119 -9.98 -4.99 16.74
N GLY A 120 -10.43 -3.77 16.98
CA GLY A 120 -10.41 -3.15 18.30
C GLY A 120 -9.00 -2.95 18.87
N LYS A 121 -7.98 -2.75 18.01
CA LYS A 121 -6.58 -2.62 18.42
C LYS A 121 -6.21 -1.16 18.66
N GLY A 122 -5.98 -0.79 19.92
CA GLY A 122 -5.63 0.58 20.30
C GLY A 122 -6.80 1.59 20.23
N VAL A 123 -7.92 1.17 19.66
CA VAL A 123 -9.21 1.86 19.58
C VAL A 123 -10.32 0.87 19.92
N SER A 124 -11.52 1.34 20.28
CA SER A 124 -12.67 0.47 20.41
C SER A 124 -13.05 -0.08 19.03
N GLU A 125 -13.41 -1.36 18.95
CA GLU A 125 -13.92 -1.98 17.72
C GLU A 125 -15.11 -1.19 17.20
N ASP A 126 -15.08 -0.87 15.91
CA ASP A 126 -16.14 -0.12 15.22
C ASP A 126 -16.08 -0.47 13.72
N LEU A 127 -16.89 -1.45 13.33
CA LEU A 127 -16.94 -1.94 11.95
C LEU A 127 -17.44 -0.86 10.97
N GLN A 128 -18.31 0.05 11.42
CA GLN A 128 -18.78 1.13 10.55
C GLN A 128 -17.65 2.13 10.24
N LYS A 129 -16.83 2.46 11.23
CA LYS A 129 -15.64 3.28 10.99
C LYS A 129 -14.61 2.54 10.13
N ALA A 130 -14.42 1.24 10.37
CA ALA A 130 -13.52 0.43 9.55
C ALA A 130 -13.92 0.50 8.07
N VAL A 131 -15.20 0.26 7.74
CA VAL A 131 -15.74 0.38 6.38
C VAL A 131 -15.48 1.77 5.79
N ASN A 132 -15.74 2.83 6.55
CA ASN A 132 -15.51 4.20 6.09
C ASN A 132 -14.03 4.49 5.80
N TYR A 133 -13.11 3.96 6.59
CA TYR A 133 -11.68 4.15 6.36
C TYR A 133 -11.15 3.25 5.23
N TYR A 134 -11.69 2.03 5.06
CA TYR A 134 -11.40 1.21 3.88
C TYR A 134 -11.90 1.87 2.59
N ASP A 135 -13.08 2.50 2.61
CA ASP A 135 -13.61 3.23 1.44
C ASP A 135 -12.71 4.41 1.06
N ARG A 136 -12.22 5.15 2.04
CA ARG A 136 -11.24 6.23 1.80
C ARG A 136 -9.92 5.69 1.26
N ALA A 137 -9.42 4.56 1.77
CA ALA A 137 -8.22 3.92 1.28
C ALA A 137 -8.39 3.44 -0.18
N CYS A 138 -9.51 2.76 -0.47
CA CYS A 138 -9.89 2.34 -1.82
C CYS A 138 -9.97 3.54 -2.79
N SER A 139 -10.64 4.62 -2.38
CA SER A 139 -10.74 5.85 -3.16
C SER A 139 -9.38 6.52 -3.40
N ALA A 140 -8.43 6.32 -2.51
CA ALA A 140 -7.04 6.79 -2.65
C ALA A 140 -6.14 5.80 -3.41
N GLY A 141 -6.70 4.73 -3.99
CA GLY A 141 -6.02 3.77 -4.85
C GLY A 141 -5.47 2.53 -4.16
N ASP A 142 -5.83 2.28 -2.89
CA ASP A 142 -5.47 1.01 -2.22
C ASP A 142 -6.36 -0.13 -2.70
N GLY A 143 -5.84 -0.91 -3.66
CA GLY A 143 -6.56 -2.03 -4.25
C GLY A 143 -6.97 -3.10 -3.24
N ALA A 144 -6.16 -3.33 -2.20
CA ALA A 144 -6.48 -4.30 -1.15
C ALA A 144 -7.71 -3.90 -0.33
N SER A 145 -7.86 -2.61 -0.01
CA SER A 145 -9.06 -2.08 0.65
C SER A 145 -10.29 -2.18 -0.25
N CYS A 146 -10.15 -1.93 -1.56
CA CYS A 146 -11.23 -2.15 -2.52
C CYS A 146 -11.66 -3.62 -2.53
N ALA A 147 -10.71 -4.55 -2.60
CA ALA A 147 -10.98 -5.99 -2.56
C ALA A 147 -11.70 -6.40 -1.27
N HIS A 148 -11.25 -5.89 -0.12
CA HIS A 148 -11.86 -6.17 1.18
C HIS A 148 -13.33 -5.72 1.22
N LEU A 149 -13.63 -4.50 0.78
CA LEU A 149 -15.00 -3.98 0.70
C LEU A 149 -15.85 -4.75 -0.30
N GLY A 150 -15.30 -5.08 -1.47
CA GLY A 150 -15.99 -5.91 -2.45
C GLY A 150 -16.48 -7.22 -1.86
N LEU A 151 -15.58 -7.94 -1.16
CA LEU A 151 -15.92 -9.19 -0.47
C LEU A 151 -16.94 -9.01 0.66
N LEU A 152 -16.84 -7.93 1.43
CA LEU A 152 -17.77 -7.63 2.51
C LEU A 152 -19.20 -7.44 1.95
N TYR A 153 -19.33 -6.67 0.87
CA TYR A 153 -20.63 -6.45 0.23
C TYR A 153 -21.16 -7.70 -0.49
N GLU A 154 -20.29 -8.58 -1.04
CA GLU A 154 -20.70 -9.91 -1.54
C GLU A 154 -21.31 -10.77 -0.44
N GLN A 155 -20.69 -10.81 0.75
CA GLN A 155 -21.17 -11.57 1.91
C GLN A 155 -22.54 -11.07 2.41
N ASP A 156 -22.76 -9.76 2.34
CA ASP A 156 -24.04 -9.15 2.68
C ASP A 156 -25.10 -9.30 1.57
N GLY A 157 -24.75 -9.91 0.43
CA GLY A 157 -25.62 -10.08 -0.74
C GLY A 157 -25.85 -8.80 -1.53
N ASN A 158 -25.11 -7.73 -1.22
CA ASN A 158 -25.20 -6.44 -1.91
C ASN A 158 -24.27 -6.40 -3.11
N TYR A 159 -24.59 -7.17 -4.14
CA TYR A 159 -23.76 -7.34 -5.32
C TYR A 159 -23.57 -6.07 -6.15
N GLU A 160 -24.47 -5.08 -6.05
CA GLU A 160 -24.30 -3.81 -6.76
C GLU A 160 -23.09 -3.03 -6.21
N TYR A 161 -22.99 -2.89 -4.88
CA TYR A 161 -21.82 -2.27 -4.25
C TYR A 161 -20.57 -3.13 -4.41
N ALA A 162 -20.68 -4.46 -4.28
CA ALA A 162 -19.56 -5.36 -4.53
C ALA A 162 -18.94 -5.13 -5.91
N ALA A 163 -19.76 -5.00 -6.97
CA ALA A 163 -19.27 -4.74 -8.33
C ALA A 163 -18.51 -3.41 -8.44
N ILE A 164 -18.95 -2.37 -7.73
CA ILE A 164 -18.27 -1.06 -7.71
C ILE A 164 -16.87 -1.21 -7.10
N TYR A 165 -16.76 -1.88 -5.96
CA TYR A 165 -15.47 -2.05 -5.29
C TYR A 165 -14.54 -3.01 -6.02
N HIS A 166 -15.04 -4.09 -6.62
CA HIS A 166 -14.26 -4.95 -7.50
C HIS A 166 -13.79 -4.21 -8.77
N GLN A 167 -14.60 -3.28 -9.31
CA GLN A 167 -14.15 -2.42 -10.40
C GLN A 167 -12.99 -1.54 -9.95
N ASN A 168 -13.10 -0.87 -8.80
CA ASN A 168 -12.04 -0.02 -8.28
C ASN A 168 -10.75 -0.82 -7.98
N GLY A 169 -10.88 -2.02 -7.41
CA GLY A 169 -9.75 -2.94 -7.19
C GLY A 169 -9.09 -3.38 -8.50
N CYS A 170 -9.90 -3.72 -9.51
CA CYS A 170 -9.40 -4.06 -10.84
C CYS A 170 -8.67 -2.87 -11.49
N ASP A 171 -9.17 -1.65 -11.33
CA ASP A 171 -8.54 -0.44 -11.85
C ASP A 171 -7.24 -0.10 -11.11
N ALA A 172 -7.16 -0.42 -9.82
CA ALA A 172 -5.94 -0.35 -9.02
C ALA A 172 -4.91 -1.44 -9.38
N GLY A 173 -5.25 -2.41 -10.24
CA GLY A 173 -4.34 -3.45 -10.71
C GLY A 173 -4.45 -4.79 -9.97
N GLU A 174 -5.45 -4.95 -9.11
CA GLU A 174 -5.70 -6.22 -8.42
C GLU A 174 -6.31 -7.25 -9.38
N ALA A 175 -5.48 -8.18 -9.83
CA ALA A 175 -5.85 -9.17 -10.85
C ALA A 175 -7.09 -10.00 -10.46
N LYS A 176 -7.19 -10.40 -9.20
CA LYS A 176 -8.32 -11.19 -8.68
C LYS A 176 -9.62 -10.42 -8.74
N GLU A 177 -9.58 -9.11 -8.53
CA GLU A 177 -10.77 -8.25 -8.56
C GLU A 177 -11.28 -8.07 -9.99
N CYS A 178 -10.38 -8.02 -10.98
CA CYS A 178 -10.76 -8.10 -12.39
C CYS A 178 -11.47 -9.43 -12.71
N ALA A 179 -10.97 -10.55 -12.17
CA ALA A 179 -11.60 -11.85 -12.40
C ALA A 179 -12.98 -11.95 -11.73
N ARG A 180 -13.13 -11.47 -10.47
CA ARG A 180 -14.43 -11.43 -9.77
C ARG A 180 -15.44 -10.61 -10.54
N LEU A 181 -15.09 -9.39 -10.90
CA LEU A 181 -15.95 -8.50 -11.68
C LEU A 181 -16.30 -9.13 -13.05
N GLY A 182 -15.34 -9.83 -13.67
CA GLY A 182 -15.60 -10.60 -14.91
C GLY A 182 -16.73 -11.61 -14.73
N TRP A 183 -16.71 -12.38 -13.66
CA TRP A 183 -17.77 -13.32 -13.33
C TRP A 183 -19.09 -12.64 -12.99
N MET A 184 -19.07 -11.52 -12.30
CA MET A 184 -20.29 -10.73 -12.02
C MET A 184 -20.97 -10.29 -13.31
N TYR A 185 -20.20 -9.84 -14.33
CA TYR A 185 -20.74 -9.51 -15.64
C TYR A 185 -21.20 -10.74 -16.43
N TYR A 186 -20.55 -11.90 -16.25
CA TYR A 186 -20.93 -13.13 -16.93
C TYR A 186 -22.27 -13.66 -16.44
N TYR A 187 -22.50 -13.61 -15.10
CA TYR A 187 -23.74 -14.11 -14.49
C TYR A 187 -24.82 -13.03 -14.28
N GLY A 188 -24.51 -11.76 -14.48
CA GLY A 188 -25.44 -10.66 -14.19
C GLY A 188 -25.64 -10.41 -12.69
N GLN A 189 -24.62 -10.64 -11.87
CA GLN A 189 -24.68 -10.42 -10.43
C GLN A 189 -24.36 -8.97 -10.09
N GLY A 190 -25.35 -8.20 -9.58
CA GLY A 190 -25.16 -6.79 -9.24
C GLY A 190 -24.93 -5.85 -10.41
N VAL A 191 -24.78 -6.40 -11.62
CA VAL A 191 -24.60 -5.67 -12.88
C VAL A 191 -25.42 -6.31 -13.98
N ALA A 192 -25.76 -5.56 -15.03
CA ALA A 192 -26.37 -6.14 -16.21
C ALA A 192 -25.43 -7.15 -16.86
N GLN A 193 -25.93 -8.35 -17.17
CA GLN A 193 -25.15 -9.39 -17.84
C GLN A 193 -24.56 -8.87 -19.16
N LYS A 194 -23.23 -8.97 -19.29
CA LYS A 194 -22.49 -8.55 -20.50
C LYS A 194 -21.28 -9.45 -20.69
N GLU A 195 -21.44 -10.49 -21.49
CA GLU A 195 -20.39 -11.51 -21.71
C GLU A 195 -19.12 -10.91 -22.34
N GLU A 196 -19.26 -9.99 -23.29
CA GLU A 196 -18.11 -9.30 -23.89
C GLU A 196 -17.25 -8.57 -22.83
N ARG A 197 -17.91 -7.93 -21.85
CA ARG A 197 -17.20 -7.25 -20.75
C ARG A 197 -16.55 -8.26 -19.80
N ALA A 198 -17.21 -9.39 -19.55
CA ALA A 198 -16.66 -10.49 -18.77
C ALA A 198 -15.37 -11.02 -19.40
N VAL A 199 -15.37 -11.29 -20.71
CA VAL A 199 -14.19 -11.76 -21.46
C VAL A 199 -13.03 -10.74 -21.33
N LYS A 200 -13.31 -9.44 -21.52
CA LYS A 200 -12.27 -8.39 -21.40
C LYS A 200 -11.68 -8.31 -19.99
N LEU A 201 -12.51 -8.45 -18.96
CA LEU A 201 -12.06 -8.41 -17.58
C LEU A 201 -11.24 -9.64 -17.19
N LEU A 202 -11.66 -10.84 -17.60
CA LEU A 202 -10.90 -12.07 -17.36
C LEU A 202 -9.57 -12.07 -18.13
N LYS A 203 -9.55 -11.51 -19.35
CA LYS A 203 -8.31 -11.29 -20.09
C LYS A 203 -7.37 -10.35 -19.31
N ARG A 204 -7.88 -9.24 -18.80
CA ARG A 204 -7.09 -8.30 -17.97
C ARG A 204 -6.56 -8.97 -16.70
N ALA A 205 -7.37 -9.79 -16.02
CA ALA A 205 -6.91 -10.58 -14.86
C ALA A 205 -5.71 -11.48 -15.22
N CYS A 206 -5.80 -12.15 -16.38
CA CYS A 206 -4.71 -12.98 -16.92
C CYS A 206 -3.45 -12.15 -17.21
N GLU A 207 -3.59 -11.00 -17.87
CA GLU A 207 -2.49 -10.08 -18.18
C GLU A 207 -1.80 -9.53 -16.92
N LEU A 208 -2.56 -9.39 -15.82
CA LEU A 208 -2.06 -9.01 -14.49
C LEU A 208 -1.48 -10.19 -13.69
N GLY A 209 -1.45 -11.40 -14.26
CA GLY A 209 -0.79 -12.57 -13.67
C GLY A 209 -1.70 -13.48 -12.83
N ASP A 210 -3.03 -13.34 -12.88
CA ASP A 210 -3.93 -14.29 -12.23
C ASP A 210 -4.09 -15.56 -13.07
N GLU A 211 -3.49 -16.67 -12.62
CA GLU A 211 -3.58 -17.96 -13.32
C GLU A 211 -5.02 -18.48 -13.45
N ILE A 212 -5.87 -18.19 -12.46
CA ILE A 212 -7.28 -18.58 -12.50
C ILE A 212 -8.01 -17.73 -13.53
N GLY A 213 -7.72 -16.42 -13.58
CA GLY A 213 -8.22 -15.50 -14.60
C GLY A 213 -7.84 -15.95 -16.00
N CYS A 214 -6.61 -16.44 -16.22
CA CYS A 214 -6.18 -17.00 -17.49
C CYS A 214 -7.01 -18.22 -17.89
N LYS A 215 -7.18 -19.19 -16.98
CA LYS A 215 -8.01 -20.39 -17.25
C LYS A 215 -9.46 -20.03 -17.56
N ASN A 216 -10.01 -19.09 -16.80
CA ASN A 216 -11.37 -18.62 -16.99
C ASN A 216 -11.56 -17.88 -18.32
N TYR A 217 -10.59 -17.05 -18.70
CA TYR A 217 -10.56 -16.39 -20.00
C TYR A 217 -10.56 -17.40 -21.15
N GLU A 218 -9.69 -18.42 -21.10
CA GLU A 218 -9.64 -19.48 -22.11
C GLU A 218 -10.94 -20.29 -22.19
N LEU A 219 -11.61 -20.51 -21.05
CA LEU A 219 -12.88 -21.23 -20.98
C LEU A 219 -13.99 -20.48 -21.71
N ILE A 220 -14.17 -19.18 -21.47
CA ILE A 220 -15.29 -18.43 -22.00
C ILE A 220 -15.05 -17.84 -23.39
N LYS A 221 -13.80 -17.54 -23.78
CA LYS A 221 -13.51 -17.00 -25.13
C LYS A 221 -13.88 -17.98 -26.25
N ASN A 222 -13.77 -19.30 -25.98
CA ASN A 222 -14.09 -20.34 -26.95
C ASN A 222 -15.62 -20.58 -27.11
N SER A 223 -16.40 -20.20 -26.10
CA SER A 223 -17.86 -20.17 -26.16
C SER A 223 -18.39 -18.88 -26.80
N TYR A 224 -17.55 -17.86 -26.86
CA TYR A 224 -17.83 -16.57 -27.45
C TYR A 224 -16.99 -16.42 -28.74
N SER A 225 -17.59 -16.64 -29.89
CA SER A 225 -16.94 -16.36 -31.19
C SER A 225 -16.82 -14.85 -31.34
N ILE A 226 -15.74 -14.27 -30.75
CA ILE A 226 -15.36 -12.87 -31.00
C ILE A 226 -14.51 -12.91 -32.27
N GLU A 227 -15.09 -12.55 -33.42
CA GLU A 227 -14.38 -12.19 -34.64
C GLU A 227 -13.47 -10.98 -34.43
#